data_d53484c2e07875340cd40176f4568cda
#
_entry.id   d53484c2e07875340cd40176f4568cda
#
_cell.length_a   1.000
_cell.length_b   1.000
_cell.length_c   1.000
_cell.angle_alpha   90.00
_cell.angle_beta   90.00
_cell.angle_gamma   90.00
#
_symmetry.space_group_name_H-M   'P 1'
#
loop_
_entity.id
_entity.type
_entity.pdbx_description
1 polymer ?
#
loop_
_entity_poly.entity_id
_entity_poly.type
_entity_poly.pdbx_seq_one_letter_code
_entity_poly.pdbx_strand_id
1 'polypeptide(L)'
;MKARHMKTKKVEVLSLAEAVKKYMHDGIMMCTGGFTAMNRNPVAWVWETIRQGIRDIHNIDPHGCLTSWLLNAADRMSIHETAWTGWGEMAGKLDVQSGRRYKQGKLCIEEYSHGAMALRFLAGAVGSPFMPYFAPPGSDLYNPDYDALGKAGLRDGRNPKIAEKKFVPLEDPFFREGTVYLLPAIRPELAVLHVSQAGEKGTARWRGIGTLDKEMAFASDRVILTCEEIVSEAELRRQPESNQIPYFVVDCIVQVPYGAYPSGTPYFYDYDAKFIQAMNQVSRSPEDLKKWLDEWIFSPADWDAFLEKVGTKRLLDLKADSALGYSTKLVRGRKASPVMRMPLSVMKSGY
;
A
#
# COMPACT_ATOMS: atom_id res chain seq x y z
N MET A 1 -9.40 -10.21 23.36
CA MET A 1 -8.67 -8.98 22.95
C MET A 1 -7.43 -8.83 23.84
N LYS A 2 -6.23 -9.15 23.33
CA LYS A 2 -5.00 -8.81 24.06
C LYS A 2 -4.87 -7.30 23.96
N ALA A 3 -5.07 -6.58 25.09
CA ALA A 3 -4.70 -5.18 25.17
C ALA A 3 -3.27 -5.06 24.63
N ARG A 4 -3.07 -4.22 23.61
CA ARG A 4 -1.72 -3.84 23.19
C ARG A 4 -1.07 -3.26 24.42
N HIS A 5 -0.22 -4.05 25.09
CA HIS A 5 0.54 -3.53 26.21
C HIS A 5 1.33 -2.35 25.63
N MET A 6 1.02 -1.16 26.09
CA MET A 6 1.86 0.03 25.90
C MET A 6 3.19 -0.25 26.61
N LYS A 7 3.99 -1.12 26.01
CA LYS A 7 5.38 -1.29 26.45
C LYS A 7 6.09 -0.01 26.07
N THR A 8 6.88 0.51 26.97
CA THR A 8 7.97 1.44 26.70
C THR A 8 8.97 0.73 25.77
N LYS A 9 8.56 0.46 24.54
CA LYS A 9 9.36 -0.24 23.55
C LYS A 9 10.31 0.76 22.94
N LYS A 10 11.61 0.46 22.98
CA LYS A 10 12.59 1.24 22.24
C LYS A 10 12.34 0.99 20.77
N VAL A 11 12.05 2.04 20.01
CA VAL A 11 11.98 1.99 18.55
C VAL A 11 13.38 1.71 18.02
N GLU A 12 13.48 0.79 17.07
CA GLU A 12 14.75 0.44 16.45
C GLU A 12 14.98 1.31 15.20
N VAL A 13 16.23 1.67 14.97
CA VAL A 13 16.67 2.26 13.70
C VAL A 13 17.59 1.24 13.05
N LEU A 14 17.17 0.72 11.90
CA LEU A 14 17.86 -0.36 11.20
C LEU A 14 18.10 0.04 9.74
N SER A 15 19.06 -0.62 9.09
CA SER A 15 19.17 -0.58 7.64
C SER A 15 17.97 -1.31 6.99
N LEU A 16 17.74 -1.02 5.71
CA LEU A 16 16.64 -1.64 4.95
C LEU A 16 16.74 -3.18 4.97
N ALA A 17 17.92 -3.71 4.70
CA ALA A 17 18.14 -5.16 4.65
C ALA A 17 17.97 -5.84 6.01
N GLU A 18 18.47 -5.23 7.10
CA GLU A 18 18.31 -5.75 8.46
C GLU A 18 16.86 -5.73 8.89
N ALA A 19 16.13 -4.65 8.59
CA ALA A 19 14.74 -4.51 8.94
C ALA A 19 13.86 -5.54 8.21
N VAL A 20 14.03 -5.71 6.90
CA VAL A 20 13.31 -6.73 6.12
C VAL A 20 13.62 -8.12 6.67
N LYS A 21 14.89 -8.47 6.88
CA LYS A 21 15.31 -9.76 7.44
C LYS A 21 14.67 -10.05 8.81
N LYS A 22 14.47 -9.02 9.63
CA LYS A 22 13.93 -9.16 10.99
C LYS A 22 12.42 -9.27 11.03
N TYR A 23 11.73 -8.54 10.17
CA TYR A 23 10.28 -8.34 10.29
C TYR A 23 9.45 -9.05 9.23
N MET A 24 10.09 -9.56 8.16
CA MET A 24 9.41 -10.32 7.11
C MET A 24 9.66 -11.81 7.27
N HIS A 25 8.67 -12.61 6.88
CA HIS A 25 8.73 -14.07 6.78
C HIS A 25 7.74 -14.57 5.72
N ASP A 26 7.91 -15.79 5.27
CA ASP A 26 6.97 -16.42 4.34
C ASP A 26 5.56 -16.52 4.94
N GLY A 27 4.55 -16.24 4.15
CA GLY A 27 3.15 -16.28 4.57
C GLY A 27 2.69 -15.09 5.41
N ILE A 28 3.51 -14.06 5.61
CA ILE A 28 3.15 -12.88 6.40
C ILE A 28 1.91 -12.17 5.85
N MET A 29 1.01 -11.76 6.74
CA MET A 29 -0.08 -10.85 6.43
C MET A 29 0.37 -9.41 6.65
N MET A 30 0.50 -8.64 5.57
CA MET A 30 1.00 -7.27 5.64
C MET A 30 0.09 -6.29 4.91
N CYS A 31 0.22 -5.01 5.25
CA CYS A 31 -0.33 -3.91 4.49
C CYS A 31 0.74 -2.85 4.20
N THR A 32 0.58 -2.17 3.07
CA THR A 32 1.48 -1.09 2.65
C THR A 32 0.71 0.22 2.52
N GLY A 33 1.26 1.30 3.08
CA GLY A 33 0.70 2.64 2.94
C GLY A 33 0.93 3.24 1.56
N GLY A 34 0.49 4.49 1.42
CA GLY A 34 0.56 5.22 0.16
C GLY A 34 -0.76 5.25 -0.59
N PHE A 35 -0.75 5.83 -1.79
CA PHE A 35 -1.96 5.98 -2.60
C PHE A 35 -1.66 5.93 -4.09
N THR A 36 -2.30 5.02 -4.81
CA THR A 36 -2.11 4.77 -6.24
C THR A 36 -0.62 4.55 -6.58
N ALA A 37 -0.21 4.75 -7.85
CA ALA A 37 1.21 4.69 -8.24
C ALA A 37 2.00 5.96 -7.92
N MET A 38 1.37 6.99 -7.34
CA MET A 38 1.94 8.34 -7.32
C MET A 38 2.43 8.81 -5.96
N ASN A 39 1.93 8.24 -4.87
CA ASN A 39 2.14 8.85 -3.55
C ASN A 39 2.58 7.86 -2.48
N ARG A 40 3.80 8.02 -1.99
CA ARG A 40 4.39 7.41 -0.80
C ARG A 40 4.29 5.88 -0.67
N ASN A 41 4.33 5.15 -1.81
CA ASN A 41 4.42 3.70 -1.73
C ASN A 41 5.78 3.29 -1.13
N PRO A 42 5.84 2.36 -0.16
CA PRO A 42 7.13 1.90 0.42
C PRO A 42 7.84 0.92 -0.53
N VAL A 43 8.24 1.43 -1.71
CA VAL A 43 8.80 0.62 -2.80
C VAL A 43 10.12 -0.02 -2.42
N ALA A 44 11.00 0.71 -1.75
CA ALA A 44 12.29 0.17 -1.31
C ALA A 44 12.13 -1.05 -0.39
N TRP A 45 11.13 -1.04 0.51
CA TRP A 45 10.81 -2.17 1.37
C TRP A 45 10.39 -3.40 0.56
N VAL A 46 9.47 -3.22 -0.39
CA VAL A 46 9.01 -4.33 -1.23
C VAL A 46 10.13 -4.83 -2.15
N TRP A 47 10.93 -3.93 -2.69
CA TRP A 47 12.11 -4.25 -3.49
C TRP A 47 13.07 -5.18 -2.72
N GLU A 48 13.41 -4.83 -1.48
CA GLU A 48 14.28 -5.64 -0.63
C GLU A 48 13.60 -6.94 -0.19
N THR A 49 12.30 -6.93 0.09
CA THR A 49 11.51 -8.14 0.39
C THR A 49 11.62 -9.17 -0.74
N ILE A 50 11.54 -8.73 -1.99
CA ILE A 50 11.69 -9.58 -3.17
C ILE A 50 13.10 -10.16 -3.25
N ARG A 51 14.11 -9.36 -3.00
CA ARG A 51 15.52 -9.79 -3.04
C ARG A 51 15.86 -10.82 -1.99
N GLN A 52 15.31 -10.68 -0.78
CA GLN A 52 15.48 -11.68 0.29
C GLN A 52 14.66 -12.95 0.07
N GLY A 53 13.85 -12.99 -0.99
CA GLY A 53 13.16 -14.20 -1.41
C GLY A 53 11.92 -14.56 -0.58
N ILE A 54 11.39 -13.64 0.21
CA ILE A 54 10.15 -13.84 0.99
C ILE A 54 8.98 -14.16 0.06
N ARG A 55 8.15 -15.15 0.43
CA ARG A 55 7.09 -15.71 -0.41
C ARG A 55 5.75 -15.79 0.30
N ASP A 56 4.74 -16.15 -0.50
CA ASP A 56 3.38 -16.47 -0.04
C ASP A 56 2.73 -15.33 0.77
N ILE A 57 3.13 -14.09 0.47
CA ILE A 57 2.66 -12.91 1.18
C ILE A 57 1.16 -12.74 0.99
N HIS A 58 0.44 -12.54 2.09
CA HIS A 58 -0.94 -12.06 2.12
C HIS A 58 -0.90 -10.54 2.21
N ASN A 59 -1.02 -9.86 1.09
CA ASN A 59 -1.01 -8.40 1.03
C ASN A 59 -2.42 -7.85 1.12
N ILE A 60 -2.62 -6.85 1.99
CA ILE A 60 -3.89 -6.14 2.15
C ILE A 60 -3.66 -4.69 1.80
N ASP A 61 -4.22 -4.27 0.69
CA ASP A 61 -4.07 -2.88 0.26
C ASP A 61 -5.30 -2.45 -0.58
N PRO A 62 -5.97 -1.37 -0.17
CA PRO A 62 -7.22 -0.96 -0.83
C PRO A 62 -7.01 -0.39 -2.24
N HIS A 63 -5.78 -0.10 -2.62
CA HIS A 63 -5.46 0.62 -3.85
C HIS A 63 -4.49 -0.11 -4.79
N GLY A 64 -4.25 -1.39 -4.58
CA GLY A 64 -3.40 -2.32 -5.30
C GLY A 64 -2.60 -1.76 -6.47
N CYS A 65 -1.47 -1.09 -6.21
CA CYS A 65 -0.70 -0.41 -7.24
C CYS A 65 0.77 -0.86 -7.27
N LEU A 66 1.73 0.01 -7.03
CA LEU A 66 3.16 -0.30 -7.22
C LEU A 66 3.65 -1.45 -6.35
N THR A 67 3.32 -1.44 -5.06
CA THR A 67 3.76 -2.48 -4.13
C THR A 67 3.16 -3.84 -4.46
N SER A 68 1.86 -3.90 -4.69
CA SER A 68 1.16 -5.11 -5.10
C SER A 68 1.64 -5.61 -6.46
N TRP A 69 1.87 -4.69 -7.42
CA TRP A 69 2.41 -5.05 -8.72
C TRP A 69 3.79 -5.70 -8.61
N LEU A 70 4.70 -5.11 -7.83
CA LEU A 70 6.05 -5.65 -7.62
C LEU A 70 6.01 -7.05 -7.00
N LEU A 71 5.21 -7.23 -5.95
CA LEU A 71 5.03 -8.54 -5.31
C LEU A 71 4.47 -9.59 -6.29
N ASN A 72 3.50 -9.20 -7.11
CA ASN A 72 2.93 -10.07 -8.14
C ASN A 72 3.92 -10.36 -9.27
N ALA A 73 4.63 -9.34 -9.75
CA ALA A 73 5.61 -9.47 -10.81
C ALA A 73 6.72 -10.47 -10.45
N ALA A 74 7.15 -10.44 -9.19
CA ALA A 74 8.21 -11.30 -8.67
C ALA A 74 7.69 -12.64 -8.09
N ASP A 75 6.40 -12.96 -8.23
CA ASP A 75 5.79 -14.20 -7.72
C ASP A 75 5.94 -14.35 -6.19
N ARG A 76 5.70 -13.26 -5.43
CA ARG A 76 5.86 -13.20 -3.96
C ARG A 76 4.54 -13.15 -3.20
N MET A 77 3.44 -12.79 -3.84
CA MET A 77 2.12 -12.66 -3.22
C MET A 77 1.23 -13.84 -3.60
N SER A 78 0.61 -14.48 -2.63
CA SER A 78 -0.36 -15.57 -2.81
C SER A 78 -1.80 -15.12 -2.57
N ILE A 79 -2.02 -14.12 -1.72
CA ILE A 79 -3.33 -13.57 -1.39
C ILE A 79 -3.27 -12.05 -1.50
N HIS A 80 -4.29 -11.47 -2.14
CA HIS A 80 -4.48 -10.04 -2.24
C HIS A 80 -5.89 -9.66 -1.80
N GLU A 81 -6.03 -9.02 -0.63
CA GLU A 81 -7.29 -8.37 -0.24
C GLU A 81 -7.24 -6.92 -0.69
N THR A 82 -8.14 -6.52 -1.58
CA THR A 82 -8.10 -5.20 -2.19
C THR A 82 -9.47 -4.70 -2.61
N ALA A 83 -9.58 -3.41 -2.89
CA ALA A 83 -10.76 -2.85 -3.54
C ALA A 83 -10.52 -2.62 -5.04
N TRP A 84 -9.26 -2.59 -5.47
CA TRP A 84 -8.91 -2.35 -6.85
C TRP A 84 -7.46 -2.74 -7.13
N THR A 85 -7.20 -3.31 -8.31
CA THR A 85 -5.83 -3.59 -8.77
C THR A 85 -5.60 -2.95 -10.13
N GLY A 86 -4.55 -2.14 -10.26
CA GLY A 86 -4.23 -1.51 -11.53
C GLY A 86 -3.24 -0.37 -11.39
N TRP A 87 -3.04 0.34 -12.51
CA TRP A 87 -2.07 1.43 -12.62
C TRP A 87 -2.67 2.81 -12.38
N GLY A 88 -3.95 2.88 -12.04
CA GLY A 88 -4.68 4.12 -11.85
C GLY A 88 -4.67 4.99 -13.08
N GLU A 89 -4.67 6.29 -12.84
CA GLU A 89 -4.69 7.32 -13.88
C GLU A 89 -3.44 7.32 -14.76
N MET A 90 -2.34 6.71 -14.29
CA MET A 90 -1.05 6.72 -14.98
C MET A 90 -1.03 5.90 -16.27
N ALA A 91 -1.81 4.82 -16.35
CA ALA A 91 -1.80 3.94 -17.50
C ALA A 91 -3.19 3.43 -17.91
N GLY A 92 -4.25 3.81 -17.21
CA GLY A 92 -5.66 3.55 -17.57
C GLY A 92 -6.02 2.08 -17.76
N LYS A 93 -5.27 1.13 -17.18
CA LYS A 93 -5.44 -0.31 -17.40
C LYS A 93 -5.30 -1.08 -16.10
N LEU A 94 -6.04 -2.18 -16.01
CA LEU A 94 -5.89 -3.17 -14.96
C LEU A 94 -4.48 -3.77 -14.99
N ASP A 95 -4.03 -4.25 -13.84
CA ASP A 95 -2.79 -5.00 -13.74
C ASP A 95 -2.92 -6.36 -14.44
N VAL A 96 -2.27 -6.47 -15.61
CA VAL A 96 -2.27 -7.68 -16.42
C VAL A 96 -1.63 -8.86 -15.67
N GLN A 97 -0.66 -8.58 -14.80
CA GLN A 97 0.05 -9.62 -14.07
C GLN A 97 -0.82 -10.26 -12.99
N SER A 98 -1.58 -9.48 -12.23
CA SER A 98 -2.56 -10.01 -11.27
C SER A 98 -3.59 -10.89 -11.96
N GLY A 99 -4.15 -10.44 -13.10
CA GLY A 99 -5.10 -11.23 -13.87
C GLY A 99 -4.52 -12.53 -14.42
N ARG A 100 -3.25 -12.53 -14.85
CA ARG A 100 -2.56 -13.74 -15.31
C ARG A 100 -2.37 -14.74 -14.18
N ARG A 101 -1.86 -14.31 -13.03
CA ARG A 101 -1.64 -15.18 -11.87
C ARG A 101 -2.94 -15.71 -11.28
N TYR A 102 -3.99 -14.89 -11.24
CA TYR A 102 -5.33 -15.32 -10.84
C TYR A 102 -5.84 -16.47 -11.74
N LYS A 103 -5.75 -16.33 -13.07
CA LYS A 103 -6.15 -17.37 -14.03
C LYS A 103 -5.33 -18.65 -13.89
N GLN A 104 -4.10 -18.57 -13.42
CA GLN A 104 -3.22 -19.72 -13.16
C GLN A 104 -3.46 -20.36 -11.79
N GLY A 105 -4.39 -19.86 -10.98
CA GLY A 105 -4.62 -20.35 -9.62
C GLY A 105 -3.48 -20.03 -8.62
N LYS A 106 -2.60 -19.10 -8.97
CA LYS A 106 -1.44 -18.71 -8.14
C LYS A 106 -1.68 -17.46 -7.26
N LEU A 107 -2.82 -16.83 -7.42
CA LEU A 107 -3.20 -15.64 -6.67
C LEU A 107 -4.68 -15.73 -6.30
N CYS A 108 -4.97 -15.70 -5.01
CA CYS A 108 -6.32 -15.50 -4.50
C CYS A 108 -6.57 -14.01 -4.37
N ILE A 109 -7.63 -13.49 -5.02
CA ILE A 109 -8.02 -12.07 -4.90
C ILE A 109 -9.33 -12.01 -4.15
N GLU A 110 -9.33 -11.40 -2.97
CA GLU A 110 -10.51 -11.11 -2.17
C GLU A 110 -10.89 -9.65 -2.32
N GLU A 111 -12.04 -9.40 -2.91
CA GLU A 111 -12.45 -8.03 -3.24
C GLU A 111 -13.48 -7.48 -2.24
N TYR A 112 -13.30 -6.20 -1.92
CA TYR A 112 -14.22 -5.34 -1.18
C TYR A 112 -14.28 -3.97 -1.85
N SER A 113 -15.31 -3.18 -1.57
CA SER A 113 -15.30 -1.77 -1.99
C SER A 113 -14.27 -0.96 -1.20
N HIS A 114 -13.83 0.19 -1.72
CA HIS A 114 -12.91 1.08 -1.00
C HIS A 114 -13.48 1.51 0.37
N GLY A 115 -14.79 1.82 0.42
CA GLY A 115 -15.47 2.15 1.68
C GLY A 115 -15.47 0.99 2.67
N ALA A 116 -15.70 -0.23 2.21
CA ALA A 116 -15.62 -1.42 3.05
C ALA A 116 -14.20 -1.66 3.57
N MET A 117 -13.18 -1.52 2.74
CA MET A 117 -11.77 -1.64 3.19
C MET A 117 -11.42 -0.58 4.23
N ALA A 118 -11.87 0.66 4.05
CA ALA A 118 -11.65 1.73 5.02
C ALA A 118 -12.28 1.40 6.38
N LEU A 119 -13.53 0.94 6.40
CA LEU A 119 -14.22 0.56 7.63
C LEU A 119 -13.58 -0.67 8.31
N ARG A 120 -13.11 -1.65 7.53
CA ARG A 120 -12.41 -2.83 8.04
C ARG A 120 -11.09 -2.45 8.72
N PHE A 121 -10.29 -1.54 8.14
CA PHE A 121 -9.08 -1.00 8.77
C PHE A 121 -9.42 -0.16 10.00
N LEU A 122 -10.46 0.68 9.93
CA LEU A 122 -10.93 1.45 11.09
C LEU A 122 -11.34 0.53 12.24
N ALA A 123 -12.10 -0.55 11.96
CA ALA A 123 -12.45 -1.55 12.96
C ALA A 123 -11.20 -2.12 13.66
N GLY A 124 -10.18 -2.52 12.88
CA GLY A 124 -8.91 -3.00 13.43
C GLY A 124 -8.21 -1.94 14.28
N ALA A 125 -8.18 -0.70 13.81
CA ALA A 125 -7.51 0.42 14.47
C ALA A 125 -8.14 0.77 15.83
N VAL A 126 -9.47 0.77 15.93
CA VAL A 126 -10.18 1.07 17.19
C VAL A 126 -10.39 -0.17 18.06
N GLY A 127 -9.93 -1.36 17.62
CA GLY A 127 -10.06 -2.61 18.36
C GLY A 127 -11.46 -3.22 18.31
N SER A 128 -12.32 -2.78 17.40
CA SER A 128 -13.63 -3.42 17.13
C SER A 128 -13.45 -4.74 16.37
N PRO A 129 -14.24 -5.77 16.64
CA PRO A 129 -14.18 -7.02 15.86
C PRO A 129 -14.74 -6.86 14.43
N PHE A 130 -15.62 -5.91 14.20
CA PHE A 130 -16.26 -5.62 12.92
C PHE A 130 -16.75 -4.18 12.85
N MET A 131 -17.15 -3.75 11.65
CA MET A 131 -17.84 -2.49 11.39
C MET A 131 -19.08 -2.74 10.52
N PRO A 132 -20.25 -2.10 10.82
CA PRO A 132 -21.39 -2.15 9.94
C PRO A 132 -21.14 -1.34 8.66
N TYR A 133 -21.68 -1.83 7.55
CA TYR A 133 -21.57 -1.19 6.24
C TYR A 133 -22.87 -1.32 5.47
N PHE A 134 -23.40 -0.20 5.00
CA PHE A 134 -24.54 -0.18 4.12
C PHE A 134 -24.05 -0.26 2.66
N ALA A 135 -24.17 -1.44 2.07
CA ALA A 135 -23.68 -1.67 0.72
C ALA A 135 -24.66 -1.16 -0.34
N PRO A 136 -24.18 -0.68 -1.49
CA PRO A 136 -25.07 -0.41 -2.63
C PRO A 136 -25.87 -1.64 -3.02
N PRO A 137 -27.18 -1.52 -3.26
CA PRO A 137 -28.01 -2.64 -3.69
C PRO A 137 -27.50 -3.30 -4.98
N GLY A 138 -27.53 -4.63 -5.03
CA GLY A 138 -27.14 -5.41 -6.22
C GLY A 138 -25.64 -5.54 -6.45
N SER A 139 -24.81 -5.20 -5.48
CA SER A 139 -23.37 -5.41 -5.58
C SER A 139 -23.00 -6.87 -5.32
N ASP A 140 -22.33 -7.51 -6.29
CA ASP A 140 -21.82 -8.87 -6.18
C ASP A 140 -20.77 -9.04 -5.06
N LEU A 141 -20.12 -7.96 -4.61
CA LEU A 141 -19.13 -7.99 -3.52
C LEU A 141 -19.74 -8.52 -2.20
N TYR A 142 -21.07 -8.43 -2.04
CA TYR A 142 -21.83 -8.90 -0.88
C TYR A 142 -22.70 -10.13 -1.18
N ASN A 143 -22.43 -10.80 -2.28
CA ASN A 143 -22.96 -12.11 -2.59
C ASN A 143 -22.02 -13.18 -2.02
N PRO A 144 -22.49 -14.14 -1.20
CA PRO A 144 -21.67 -15.23 -0.65
C PRO A 144 -20.90 -16.04 -1.70
N ASP A 145 -21.42 -16.09 -2.93
CA ASP A 145 -20.75 -16.79 -4.04
C ASP A 145 -19.45 -16.12 -4.49
N TYR A 146 -19.15 -14.91 -4.03
CA TYR A 146 -17.91 -14.18 -4.35
C TYR A 146 -16.93 -14.08 -3.16
N ASP A 147 -16.98 -15.04 -2.23
CA ASP A 147 -16.01 -15.22 -1.15
C ASP A 147 -14.81 -16.03 -1.65
N ALA A 148 -13.76 -15.36 -2.13
CA ALA A 148 -12.58 -16.01 -2.69
C ALA A 148 -11.76 -16.76 -1.62
N LEU A 149 -11.59 -16.17 -0.44
CA LEU A 149 -10.89 -16.83 0.68
C LEU A 149 -11.67 -18.04 1.20
N GLY A 150 -12.99 -17.97 1.24
CA GLY A 150 -13.85 -19.10 1.59
C GLY A 150 -13.73 -20.24 0.59
N LYS A 151 -13.79 -19.94 -0.72
CA LYS A 151 -13.59 -20.93 -1.81
C LYS A 151 -12.20 -21.56 -1.79
N ALA A 152 -11.19 -20.83 -1.37
CA ALA A 152 -9.82 -21.33 -1.21
C ALA A 152 -9.62 -22.14 0.10
N GLY A 153 -10.67 -22.29 0.93
CA GLY A 153 -10.60 -23.01 2.21
C GLY A 153 -9.81 -22.31 3.29
N LEU A 154 -9.60 -20.99 3.15
CA LEU A 154 -8.76 -20.20 4.08
C LEU A 154 -9.55 -19.60 5.27
N ARG A 155 -10.90 -19.71 5.25
CA ARG A 155 -11.77 -19.27 6.36
C ARG A 155 -12.10 -20.40 7.34
N ASP A 156 -11.12 -21.25 7.62
CA ASP A 156 -11.27 -22.48 8.42
C ASP A 156 -10.95 -22.31 9.92
N GLY A 157 -10.69 -21.07 10.36
CA GLY A 157 -10.35 -20.74 11.75
C GLY A 157 -8.91 -21.04 12.16
N ARG A 158 -8.10 -21.66 11.30
CA ARG A 158 -6.68 -21.97 11.62
C ARG A 158 -5.81 -20.72 11.67
N ASN A 159 -6.05 -19.76 10.79
CA ASN A 159 -5.36 -18.47 10.83
C ASN A 159 -6.21 -17.42 11.57
N PRO A 160 -5.84 -17.00 12.79
CA PRO A 160 -6.62 -16.06 13.59
C PRO A 160 -6.67 -14.64 12.99
N LYS A 161 -5.90 -14.38 11.93
CA LYS A 161 -5.89 -13.13 11.18
C LYS A 161 -6.92 -13.10 10.06
N ILE A 162 -7.42 -14.26 9.62
CA ILE A 162 -8.45 -14.41 8.59
C ILE A 162 -9.79 -14.68 9.28
N ALA A 163 -10.78 -13.81 9.07
CA ALA A 163 -12.10 -14.03 9.62
C ALA A 163 -12.78 -15.24 8.95
N GLU A 164 -13.52 -16.04 9.73
CA GLU A 164 -14.24 -17.23 9.25
C GLU A 164 -15.37 -16.91 8.26
N LYS A 165 -15.80 -15.66 8.19
CA LYS A 165 -16.82 -15.19 7.23
C LYS A 165 -16.35 -13.90 6.57
N LYS A 166 -16.68 -13.74 5.28
CA LYS A 166 -16.42 -12.51 4.52
C LYS A 166 -17.23 -11.34 5.10
N PHE A 167 -18.49 -11.58 5.41
CA PHE A 167 -19.42 -10.65 6.04
C PHE A 167 -20.56 -11.40 6.71
N VAL A 168 -21.34 -10.69 7.54
CA VAL A 168 -22.60 -11.19 8.09
C VAL A 168 -23.69 -10.19 7.76
N PRO A 169 -24.74 -10.56 6.99
CA PRO A 169 -25.87 -9.69 6.75
C PRO A 169 -26.74 -9.58 8.01
N LEU A 170 -27.27 -8.38 8.28
CA LEU A 170 -28.18 -8.09 9.37
C LEU A 170 -29.20 -7.08 8.88
N GLU A 171 -30.47 -7.26 9.19
CA GLU A 171 -31.49 -6.22 9.00
C GLU A 171 -31.14 -5.02 9.92
N ASP A 172 -31.20 -3.79 9.41
CA ASP A 172 -30.93 -2.60 10.19
C ASP A 172 -31.85 -2.53 11.42
N PRO A 173 -31.29 -2.70 12.64
CA PRO A 173 -32.09 -2.78 13.86
C PRO A 173 -32.60 -1.41 14.36
N PHE A 174 -32.09 -0.30 13.79
CA PHE A 174 -32.33 1.05 14.27
C PHE A 174 -33.33 1.81 13.41
N PHE A 175 -33.10 1.85 12.12
CA PHE A 175 -33.88 2.67 11.18
C PHE A 175 -34.70 1.83 10.21
N ARG A 176 -34.43 0.52 10.11
CA ARG A 176 -35.10 -0.43 9.20
C ARG A 176 -34.99 -0.04 7.73
N GLU A 177 -33.84 0.53 7.36
CA GLU A 177 -33.55 1.00 5.99
C GLU A 177 -33.03 -0.10 5.05
N GLY A 178 -33.04 -1.35 5.52
CA GLY A 178 -32.64 -2.52 4.72
C GLY A 178 -31.50 -3.33 5.35
N THR A 179 -30.71 -4.02 4.51
CA THR A 179 -29.63 -4.90 4.98
C THR A 179 -28.35 -4.15 5.22
N VAL A 180 -27.81 -4.30 6.42
CA VAL A 180 -26.46 -3.87 6.81
C VAL A 180 -25.53 -5.09 6.81
N TYR A 181 -24.31 -4.93 6.32
CA TYR A 181 -23.30 -5.98 6.33
C TYR A 181 -22.28 -5.72 7.44
N LEU A 182 -22.13 -6.66 8.37
CA LEU A 182 -21.07 -6.61 9.38
C LEU A 182 -19.78 -7.09 8.75
N LEU A 183 -18.83 -6.18 8.56
CA LEU A 183 -17.55 -6.44 7.92
C LEU A 183 -16.48 -6.74 8.97
N PRO A 184 -15.72 -7.85 8.87
CA PRO A 184 -14.69 -8.20 9.85
C PRO A 184 -13.53 -7.21 9.81
N ALA A 185 -12.98 -6.91 10.98
CA ALA A 185 -11.79 -6.09 11.11
C ALA A 185 -10.58 -6.68 10.38
N ILE A 186 -9.77 -5.82 9.75
CA ILE A 186 -8.44 -6.16 9.25
C ILE A 186 -7.44 -5.99 10.41
N ARG A 187 -6.59 -7.00 10.61
CA ARG A 187 -5.56 -7.02 11.68
C ARG A 187 -4.26 -7.57 11.14
N PRO A 188 -3.50 -6.82 10.32
CA PRO A 188 -2.26 -7.30 9.74
C PRO A 188 -1.21 -7.59 10.81
N GLU A 189 -0.26 -8.45 10.49
CA GLU A 189 0.94 -8.65 11.30
C GLU A 189 1.86 -7.44 11.17
N LEU A 190 1.94 -6.87 9.97
CA LEU A 190 2.86 -5.79 9.65
C LEU A 190 2.20 -4.70 8.81
N ALA A 191 2.35 -3.44 9.24
CA ALA A 191 2.16 -2.27 8.38
C ALA A 191 3.51 -1.66 8.00
N VAL A 192 3.69 -1.35 6.73
CA VAL A 192 4.86 -0.62 6.23
C VAL A 192 4.39 0.68 5.61
N LEU A 193 4.84 1.79 6.16
CA LEU A 193 4.44 3.14 5.75
C LEU A 193 5.66 3.95 5.35
N HIS A 194 5.61 4.57 4.17
CA HIS A 194 6.63 5.53 3.78
C HIS A 194 6.21 6.93 4.21
N VAL A 195 7.05 7.60 4.98
CA VAL A 195 6.78 8.92 5.57
C VAL A 195 7.83 9.93 5.15
N SER A 196 7.49 11.22 5.18
CA SER A 196 8.44 12.29 4.88
C SER A 196 9.53 12.36 5.93
N GLN A 197 9.15 12.39 7.21
CA GLN A 197 10.07 12.52 8.33
C GLN A 197 9.64 11.63 9.49
N ALA A 198 10.60 11.01 10.15
CA ALA A 198 10.43 10.27 11.38
C ALA A 198 11.35 10.82 12.48
N GLY A 199 10.86 10.90 13.71
CA GLY A 199 11.68 11.18 14.88
C GLY A 199 12.33 9.90 15.40
N GLU A 200 13.45 10.00 16.05
CA GLU A 200 14.22 8.88 16.60
C GLU A 200 13.41 7.94 17.51
N LYS A 201 12.30 8.43 18.07
CA LYS A 201 11.40 7.66 18.94
C LYS A 201 10.19 7.08 18.21
N GLY A 202 10.01 7.39 16.91
CA GLY A 202 8.93 6.86 16.11
C GLY A 202 7.78 7.81 15.83
N THR A 203 7.79 9.05 16.35
CA THR A 203 6.85 10.08 15.90
C THR A 203 7.08 10.34 14.42
N ALA A 204 6.03 10.37 13.59
CA ALA A 204 6.23 10.57 12.16
C ALA A 204 5.17 11.46 11.52
N ARG A 205 5.61 12.09 10.43
CA ARG A 205 4.74 12.94 9.62
C ARG A 205 5.01 12.80 8.13
N TRP A 206 3.98 13.04 7.37
CA TRP A 206 4.08 13.22 5.92
C TRP A 206 3.34 14.46 5.47
N ARG A 207 3.64 14.89 4.26
CA ARG A 207 2.89 15.91 3.55
C ARG A 207 2.15 15.29 2.37
N GLY A 208 1.08 15.94 1.93
CA GLY A 208 0.21 15.42 0.87
C GLY A 208 -0.88 14.50 1.38
N ILE A 209 -1.38 13.64 0.49
CA ILE A 209 -2.52 12.77 0.77
C ILE A 209 -2.13 11.69 1.78
N GLY A 210 -2.89 11.59 2.87
CA GLY A 210 -2.94 10.42 3.75
C GLY A 210 -4.27 9.72 3.52
N THR A 211 -4.24 8.45 3.19
CA THR A 211 -5.47 7.66 3.01
C THR A 211 -5.79 6.87 4.27
N LEU A 212 -5.38 5.62 4.32
CA LEU A 212 -5.62 4.71 5.44
C LEU A 212 -4.34 4.44 6.25
N ASP A 213 -3.27 5.20 6.03
CA ASP A 213 -1.97 4.98 6.69
C ASP A 213 -2.10 4.95 8.23
N LYS A 214 -2.92 5.83 8.81
CA LYS A 214 -3.16 5.84 10.27
C LYS A 214 -3.87 4.58 10.72
N GLU A 215 -4.96 4.23 10.07
CA GLU A 215 -5.76 3.06 10.37
C GLU A 215 -4.92 1.79 10.21
N MET A 216 -4.08 1.69 9.17
CA MET A 216 -3.12 0.61 8.96
C MET A 216 -2.13 0.51 10.14
N ALA A 217 -1.55 1.63 10.58
CA ALA A 217 -0.63 1.65 11.71
C ALA A 217 -1.29 1.18 13.00
N PHE A 218 -2.51 1.60 13.29
CA PHE A 218 -3.21 1.22 14.52
C PHE A 218 -3.80 -0.20 14.47
N ALA A 219 -4.16 -0.69 13.28
CA ALA A 219 -4.73 -2.02 13.08
C ALA A 219 -3.67 -3.15 13.14
N SER A 220 -2.41 -2.86 12.84
CA SER A 220 -1.34 -3.86 12.69
C SER A 220 -0.64 -4.18 14.00
N ASP A 221 -0.11 -5.40 14.12
CA ASP A 221 0.66 -5.81 15.31
C ASP A 221 2.01 -5.08 15.38
N ARG A 222 2.62 -4.79 14.24
CA ARG A 222 3.89 -4.09 14.10
C ARG A 222 3.82 -3.03 13.01
N VAL A 223 4.57 -1.95 13.21
CA VAL A 223 4.62 -0.81 12.27
C VAL A 223 6.07 -0.48 11.94
N ILE A 224 6.40 -0.54 10.67
CA ILE A 224 7.69 -0.09 10.14
C ILE A 224 7.47 1.22 9.39
N LEU A 225 8.30 2.18 9.70
CA LEU A 225 8.38 3.43 8.96
C LEU A 225 9.63 3.39 8.07
N THR A 226 9.44 3.46 6.76
CA THR A 226 10.50 3.93 5.87
C THR A 226 10.38 5.43 5.74
N CYS A 227 11.48 6.19 5.75
CA CYS A 227 11.41 7.65 5.71
C CYS A 227 12.53 8.26 4.87
N GLU A 228 12.25 9.48 4.40
CA GLU A 228 13.25 10.28 3.70
C GLU A 228 14.31 10.81 4.69
N GLU A 229 13.86 11.28 5.85
CA GLU A 229 14.71 11.89 6.86
C GLU A 229 14.36 11.42 8.27
N ILE A 230 15.40 11.18 9.08
CA ILE A 230 15.27 11.10 10.53
C ILE A 230 15.59 12.49 11.10
N VAL A 231 14.65 13.04 11.88
CA VAL A 231 14.78 14.34 12.51
C VAL A 231 14.67 14.23 14.04
N SER A 232 15.05 15.28 14.76
CA SER A 232 14.90 15.27 16.21
C SER A 232 13.43 15.31 16.65
N GLU A 233 13.10 14.63 17.75
CA GLU A 233 11.75 14.72 18.34
C GLU A 233 11.39 16.16 18.70
N ALA A 234 12.37 17.01 19.04
CA ALA A 234 12.14 18.43 19.33
C ALA A 234 11.63 19.19 18.11
N GLU A 235 12.12 18.86 16.93
CA GLU A 235 11.63 19.44 15.66
C GLU A 235 10.18 19.04 15.40
N LEU A 236 9.84 17.76 15.58
CA LEU A 236 8.46 17.29 15.39
C LEU A 236 7.49 17.91 16.40
N ARG A 237 7.93 18.20 17.62
CA ARG A 237 7.11 18.83 18.65
C ARG A 237 6.83 20.31 18.42
N ARG A 238 7.55 20.99 17.52
CA ARG A 238 7.25 22.39 17.15
C ARG A 238 5.93 22.53 16.40
N GLN A 239 5.49 21.47 15.70
CA GLN A 239 4.25 21.41 14.95
C GLN A 239 3.55 20.08 15.21
N PRO A 240 3.04 19.82 16.42
CA PRO A 240 2.50 18.54 16.81
C PRO A 240 1.28 18.12 16.00
N GLU A 241 0.49 19.07 15.53
CA GLU A 241 -0.68 18.87 14.66
C GLU A 241 -0.32 18.28 13.30
N SER A 242 0.95 18.43 12.87
CA SER A 242 1.46 17.87 11.62
C SER A 242 1.94 16.42 11.74
N ASN A 243 1.96 15.87 12.95
CA ASN A 243 2.41 14.50 13.20
C ASN A 243 1.23 13.54 13.11
N GLN A 244 1.26 12.62 12.14
CA GLN A 244 0.17 11.69 11.91
C GLN A 244 0.34 10.35 12.64
N ILE A 245 1.58 9.89 12.82
CA ILE A 245 1.87 8.62 13.50
C ILE A 245 2.52 8.90 14.85
N PRO A 246 1.89 8.48 15.96
CA PRO A 246 2.48 8.61 17.28
C PRO A 246 3.53 7.51 17.51
N TYR A 247 4.58 7.85 18.27
CA TYR A 247 5.74 6.99 18.54
C TYR A 247 5.39 5.60 19.12
N PHE A 248 4.34 5.51 19.91
CA PHE A 248 4.00 4.28 20.66
C PHE A 248 3.46 3.14 19.77
N VAL A 249 3.11 3.40 18.52
CA VAL A 249 2.69 2.35 17.56
C VAL A 249 3.83 1.84 16.71
N VAL A 250 4.97 2.55 16.66
CA VAL A 250 6.09 2.26 15.76
C VAL A 250 7.05 1.25 16.39
N ASP A 251 7.49 0.29 15.61
CA ASP A 251 8.47 -0.74 15.99
C ASP A 251 9.86 -0.44 15.44
N CYS A 252 9.96 0.02 14.20
CA CYS A 252 11.22 0.24 13.53
C CYS A 252 11.14 1.42 12.55
N ILE A 253 12.25 2.12 12.41
CA ILE A 253 12.48 3.18 11.44
C ILE A 253 13.62 2.76 10.53
N VAL A 254 13.42 2.97 9.23
CA VAL A 254 14.42 2.75 8.18
C VAL A 254 14.56 4.05 7.40
N GLN A 255 15.69 4.73 7.55
CA GLN A 255 15.95 5.87 6.68
C GLN A 255 16.39 5.36 5.32
N VAL A 256 15.62 5.71 4.30
CA VAL A 256 15.86 5.28 2.92
C VAL A 256 15.39 6.38 1.96
N PRO A 257 16.29 7.32 1.63
CA PRO A 257 15.98 8.39 0.70
C PRO A 257 15.50 7.85 -0.65
N TYR A 258 14.54 8.53 -1.25
CA TYR A 258 13.83 8.04 -2.45
C TYR A 258 13.18 6.67 -2.27
N GLY A 259 12.88 6.27 -1.03
CA GLY A 259 12.33 4.95 -0.72
C GLY A 259 10.96 4.66 -1.30
N ALA A 260 10.26 5.69 -1.78
CA ALA A 260 9.00 5.54 -2.51
C ALA A 260 9.19 5.49 -4.04
N TYR A 261 10.39 5.77 -4.60
CA TYR A 261 10.60 5.78 -6.04
C TYR A 261 10.17 4.44 -6.69
N PRO A 262 9.45 4.43 -7.82
CA PRO A 262 9.11 5.54 -8.72
C PRO A 262 7.85 6.33 -8.34
N SER A 263 7.18 6.04 -7.23
CA SER A 263 6.19 6.94 -6.66
C SER A 263 6.87 8.20 -6.06
N GLY A 264 6.09 9.21 -5.72
CA GLY A 264 6.63 10.45 -5.16
C GLY A 264 6.43 10.56 -3.66
N THR A 265 7.26 11.38 -3.02
CA THR A 265 7.06 11.85 -1.65
C THR A 265 6.91 13.37 -1.70
N PRO A 266 5.68 13.91 -1.51
CA PRO A 266 5.44 15.35 -1.61
C PRO A 266 6.43 16.18 -0.79
N TYR A 267 6.90 17.28 -1.35
CA TYR A 267 7.96 18.17 -0.84
C TYR A 267 9.39 17.59 -0.89
N PHE A 268 9.58 16.32 -1.25
CA PHE A 268 10.89 15.72 -1.49
C PHE A 268 11.11 15.48 -2.98
N TYR A 269 10.24 14.73 -3.61
CA TYR A 269 10.30 14.46 -5.04
C TYR A 269 8.95 14.02 -5.60
N ASP A 270 8.81 14.22 -6.90
CA ASP A 270 7.65 13.76 -7.66
C ASP A 270 7.77 12.30 -8.10
N TYR A 271 6.64 11.72 -8.50
CA TYR A 271 6.61 10.39 -9.10
C TYR A 271 7.19 10.40 -10.53
N ASP A 272 7.84 9.30 -10.89
CA ASP A 272 8.41 9.08 -12.22
C ASP A 272 7.42 8.40 -13.17
N ALA A 273 6.59 9.20 -13.83
CA ALA A 273 5.58 8.70 -14.75
C ALA A 273 6.14 7.80 -15.86
N LYS A 274 7.34 8.10 -16.37
CA LYS A 274 7.96 7.32 -17.45
C LYS A 274 8.42 5.96 -16.97
N PHE A 275 8.98 5.89 -15.76
CA PHE A 275 9.38 4.61 -15.17
C PHE A 275 8.16 3.73 -14.88
N ILE A 276 7.10 4.30 -14.30
CA ILE A 276 5.83 3.60 -14.04
C ILE A 276 5.21 3.10 -15.35
N GLN A 277 5.21 3.90 -16.41
CA GLN A 277 4.73 3.46 -17.72
C GLN A 277 5.55 2.31 -18.29
N ALA A 278 6.88 2.33 -18.13
CA ALA A 278 7.75 1.22 -18.54
C ALA A 278 7.41 -0.07 -17.78
N MET A 279 7.20 0.01 -16.46
CA MET A 279 6.75 -1.13 -15.63
C MET A 279 5.44 -1.74 -16.16
N ASN A 280 4.47 -0.90 -16.50
CA ASN A 280 3.21 -1.38 -17.09
C ASN A 280 3.41 -2.03 -18.47
N GLN A 281 4.31 -1.52 -19.29
CA GLN A 281 4.59 -2.08 -20.62
C GLN A 281 5.21 -3.48 -20.52
N VAL A 282 6.21 -3.66 -19.67
CA VAL A 282 6.89 -4.97 -19.51
C VAL A 282 5.97 -6.05 -18.92
N SER A 283 4.91 -5.66 -18.22
CA SER A 283 3.90 -6.60 -17.69
C SER A 283 3.18 -7.42 -18.75
N ARG A 284 3.23 -6.99 -20.02
CA ARG A 284 2.50 -7.65 -21.12
C ARG A 284 3.19 -8.92 -21.60
N SER A 285 4.51 -9.00 -21.46
CA SER A 285 5.33 -10.14 -21.86
C SER A 285 6.02 -10.76 -20.64
N PRO A 286 5.85 -12.07 -20.38
CA PRO A 286 6.57 -12.73 -19.30
C PRO A 286 8.10 -12.65 -19.45
N GLU A 287 8.60 -12.69 -20.67
CA GLU A 287 10.01 -12.62 -20.99
C GLU A 287 10.58 -11.22 -20.70
N ASP A 288 9.86 -10.16 -21.09
CA ASP A 288 10.26 -8.79 -20.82
C ASP A 288 10.16 -8.47 -19.33
N LEU A 289 9.11 -8.97 -18.65
CA LEU A 289 8.97 -8.85 -17.21
C LEU A 289 10.14 -9.51 -16.48
N LYS A 290 10.54 -10.71 -16.89
CA LYS A 290 11.68 -11.41 -16.30
C LYS A 290 12.97 -10.60 -16.47
N LYS A 291 13.25 -10.12 -17.69
CA LYS A 291 14.43 -9.25 -17.96
C LYS A 291 14.41 -8.00 -17.10
N TRP A 292 13.23 -7.37 -16.95
CA TRP A 292 13.07 -6.19 -16.12
C TRP A 292 13.35 -6.48 -14.63
N LEU A 293 12.86 -7.60 -14.11
CA LEU A 293 13.14 -8.03 -12.73
C LEU A 293 14.63 -8.30 -12.53
N ASP A 294 15.25 -9.04 -13.46
CA ASP A 294 16.67 -9.32 -13.41
C ASP A 294 17.49 -8.02 -13.42
N GLU A 295 17.09 -7.06 -14.24
CA GLU A 295 17.77 -5.79 -14.40
C GLU A 295 17.57 -4.83 -13.23
N TRP A 296 16.36 -4.68 -12.72
CA TRP A 296 16.00 -3.61 -11.78
C TRP A 296 15.86 -4.07 -10.32
N ILE A 297 15.66 -5.38 -10.09
CA ILE A 297 15.50 -5.93 -8.76
C ILE A 297 16.73 -6.74 -8.33
N PHE A 298 17.20 -7.64 -9.18
CA PHE A 298 18.23 -8.60 -8.79
C PHE A 298 19.67 -8.16 -9.12
N SER A 299 19.87 -7.36 -10.16
CA SER A 299 21.21 -6.88 -10.56
C SER A 299 21.80 -5.83 -9.61
N PRO A 300 21.07 -4.80 -9.11
CA PRO A 300 21.65 -3.85 -8.17
C PRO A 300 22.01 -4.51 -6.84
N ALA A 301 23.15 -4.18 -6.25
CA ALA A 301 23.62 -4.76 -5.00
C ALA A 301 22.71 -4.39 -3.81
N ASP A 302 22.25 -3.17 -3.77
CA ASP A 302 21.39 -2.58 -2.74
C ASP A 302 20.54 -1.45 -3.32
N TRP A 303 19.81 -0.73 -2.45
CA TRP A 303 18.94 0.37 -2.87
C TRP A 303 19.73 1.56 -3.42
N ASP A 304 20.93 1.82 -2.93
CA ASP A 304 21.76 2.91 -3.41
C ASP A 304 22.26 2.61 -4.84
N ALA A 305 22.70 1.38 -5.11
CA ALA A 305 23.06 0.93 -6.46
C ALA A 305 21.86 0.96 -7.43
N PHE A 306 20.63 0.69 -6.93
CA PHE A 306 19.42 0.89 -7.72
C PHE A 306 19.22 2.35 -8.09
N LEU A 307 19.39 3.29 -7.15
CA LEU A 307 19.27 4.73 -7.40
C LEU A 307 20.36 5.25 -8.34
N GLU A 308 21.58 4.76 -8.20
CA GLU A 308 22.68 5.06 -9.15
C GLU A 308 22.31 4.65 -10.57
N LYS A 309 21.71 3.47 -10.74
CA LYS A 309 21.23 2.97 -12.03
C LYS A 309 20.08 3.80 -12.59
N VAL A 310 19.17 4.31 -11.76
CA VAL A 310 18.13 5.28 -12.15
C VAL A 310 18.77 6.54 -12.71
N GLY A 311 19.86 6.97 -12.12
CA GLY A 311 20.71 8.05 -12.58
C GLY A 311 20.43 9.41 -11.92
N THR A 312 21.48 10.06 -11.51
CA THR A 312 21.46 11.34 -10.76
C THR A 312 20.64 12.42 -11.46
N LYS A 313 20.82 12.56 -12.78
CA LYS A 313 20.03 13.56 -13.53
C LYS A 313 18.53 13.36 -13.39
N ARG A 314 18.07 12.10 -13.49
CA ARG A 314 16.66 11.76 -13.40
C ARG A 314 16.10 12.05 -12.01
N LEU A 315 16.83 11.65 -10.96
CA LEU A 315 16.44 11.94 -9.58
C LEU A 315 16.38 13.45 -9.30
N LEU A 316 17.35 14.23 -9.80
CA LEU A 316 17.36 15.69 -9.67
C LEU A 316 16.21 16.37 -10.45
N ASP A 317 15.78 15.81 -11.58
CA ASP A 317 14.63 16.32 -12.32
C ASP A 317 13.31 16.08 -11.59
N LEU A 318 13.24 15.04 -10.75
CA LEU A 318 12.09 14.75 -9.88
C LEU A 318 12.08 15.55 -8.58
N LYS A 319 13.24 16.07 -8.14
CA LYS A 319 13.33 16.78 -6.87
C LYS A 319 12.31 17.91 -6.77
N ALA A 320 11.52 17.90 -5.71
CA ALA A 320 10.50 18.89 -5.47
C ALA A 320 11.12 20.24 -5.06
N ASP A 321 10.49 21.33 -5.46
CA ASP A 321 10.69 22.63 -4.86
C ASP A 321 10.11 22.64 -3.44
N SER A 322 10.87 23.08 -2.46
CA SER A 322 10.48 23.02 -1.05
C SER A 322 9.29 23.93 -0.70
N ALA A 323 9.05 24.98 -1.47
CA ALA A 323 7.93 25.89 -1.27
C ALA A 323 6.65 25.38 -1.96
N LEU A 324 6.80 24.79 -3.15
CA LEU A 324 5.68 24.33 -3.96
C LEU A 324 5.27 22.89 -3.65
N GLY A 325 6.19 22.07 -3.13
CA GLY A 325 5.94 20.65 -2.80
C GLY A 325 5.97 19.69 -3.99
N TYR A 326 6.33 20.17 -5.20
CA TYR A 326 6.45 19.39 -6.44
C TYR A 326 7.60 19.89 -7.31
N SER A 327 8.00 19.09 -8.31
CA SER A 327 9.07 19.48 -9.22
C SER A 327 8.57 20.48 -10.27
N THR A 328 9.28 21.57 -10.45
CA THR A 328 9.02 22.56 -11.51
C THR A 328 9.60 22.16 -12.86
N LYS A 329 10.42 21.10 -12.90
CA LYS A 329 11.06 20.61 -14.13
C LYS A 329 10.17 19.65 -14.93
N LEU A 330 9.08 19.15 -14.33
CA LEU A 330 8.16 18.24 -15.00
C LEU A 330 7.08 18.99 -15.77
N VAL A 331 6.85 18.56 -17.00
CA VAL A 331 5.76 19.08 -17.83
C VAL A 331 4.45 18.43 -17.42
N ARG A 332 3.58 19.17 -16.73
CA ARG A 332 2.27 18.72 -16.23
C ARG A 332 1.09 19.15 -17.10
N GLY A 333 1.31 19.43 -18.38
CA GLY A 333 0.25 19.88 -19.30
C GLY A 333 -0.73 18.76 -19.67
N ARG A 334 -1.99 19.13 -19.93
CA ARG A 334 -3.08 18.23 -20.39
C ARG A 334 -2.72 17.36 -21.61
N LYS A 335 -1.67 17.72 -22.37
CA LYS A 335 -1.17 16.93 -23.51
C LYS A 335 -0.37 15.70 -23.10
N ALA A 336 0.04 15.59 -21.84
CA ALA A 336 0.88 14.48 -21.35
C ALA A 336 0.09 13.26 -20.85
N SER A 337 -1.23 13.38 -20.65
CA SER A 337 -2.09 12.28 -20.22
C SER A 337 -3.06 11.86 -21.30
N PRO A 338 -2.96 10.65 -21.84
CA PRO A 338 -3.99 10.11 -22.74
C PRO A 338 -5.38 9.98 -22.09
N VAL A 339 -5.44 9.94 -20.76
CA VAL A 339 -6.67 9.73 -19.99
C VAL A 339 -7.50 11.01 -19.85
N MET A 340 -6.88 12.19 -19.96
CA MET A 340 -7.62 13.47 -19.90
C MET A 340 -8.27 13.89 -21.22
N ARG A 341 -8.35 13.05 -22.22
CA ARG A 341 -9.15 13.26 -23.42
C ARG A 341 -10.55 12.64 -23.33
N MET A 342 -11.20 12.68 -22.17
CA MET A 342 -12.65 12.52 -22.17
C MET A 342 -13.27 13.77 -22.81
N PRO A 343 -14.02 13.62 -23.88
CA PRO A 343 -14.72 14.76 -24.47
C PRO A 343 -15.64 15.37 -23.41
N LEU A 344 -15.69 16.69 -23.34
CA LEU A 344 -16.61 17.42 -22.44
C LEU A 344 -18.08 17.01 -22.61
N SER A 345 -18.43 16.34 -23.70
CA SER A 345 -19.74 15.74 -23.93
C SER A 345 -20.11 14.60 -22.99
N VAL A 346 -19.11 13.87 -22.43
CA VAL A 346 -19.37 12.79 -21.45
C VAL A 346 -19.64 13.34 -20.06
N MET A 347 -19.17 14.57 -19.75
CA MET A 347 -19.49 15.25 -18.48
C MET A 347 -20.88 15.89 -18.43
N LYS A 348 -21.59 15.94 -19.57
CA LYS A 348 -22.93 16.57 -19.68
C LYS A 348 -24.09 15.58 -19.69
N SER A 349 -23.83 14.28 -19.73
CA SER A 349 -24.87 13.27 -19.75
C SER A 349 -24.82 12.44 -18.46
N GLY A 350 -25.44 12.92 -17.44
CA GLY A 350 -25.82 12.06 -16.35
C GLY A 350 -25.47 12.57 -14.95
N TYR A 351 -26.35 13.33 -14.45
CA TYR A 351 -27.00 13.16 -13.15
C TYR A 351 -28.44 13.58 -13.29
#